data_7d033abbf6a215c41871f8900117b131
#
_entry.id   7d033abbf6a215c41871f8900117b131
#
_cell.length_a   1.000
_cell.length_b   1.000
_cell.length_c   1.000
_cell.angle_alpha   90.00
_cell.angle_beta   90.00
_cell.angle_gamma   90.00
#
_symmetry.space_group_name_H-M   'P 1'
#
loop_
_entity.id
_entity.type
_entity.pdbx_description
1 polymer ?
#
loop_
_entity_poly.entity_id
_entity_poly.type
_entity_poly.pdbx_seq_one_letter_code
_entity_poly.pdbx_strand_id
1 'polypeptide(L)'
;MKKYHDLYTDHGNPKVRLNEKEYDIIYNYREKEKPKEKRILVIGDLHCPFDLEKYHQHCVDTYHKWNCNQVIFSGDVIDNHYSSYHETDVNGYSGGQELELAIDRLKRYYNSFPEADVIIGNHDRLIMRKAQTSAIPSKWIK
;
A
#
# COMPACT_ATOMS: atom_id res chain seq x y z
N MET A 1 -31.19 18.45 -10.36
CA MET A 1 -30.70 17.05 -10.31
C MET A 1 -30.18 16.81 -8.91
N LYS A 2 -30.66 15.80 -8.15
CA LYS A 2 -30.14 15.52 -6.80
C LYS A 2 -28.78 14.85 -6.94
N LYS A 3 -27.76 15.41 -6.29
CA LYS A 3 -26.43 14.79 -6.20
C LYS A 3 -26.43 13.77 -5.07
N TYR A 4 -25.83 12.61 -5.31
CA TYR A 4 -25.65 11.57 -4.33
C TYR A 4 -24.17 11.18 -4.27
N HIS A 5 -23.72 10.82 -3.08
CA HIS A 5 -22.36 10.32 -2.83
C HIS A 5 -22.46 8.88 -2.32
N ASP A 6 -21.73 8.00 -2.97
CA ASP A 6 -21.71 6.59 -2.60
C ASP A 6 -20.48 6.29 -1.75
N LEU A 7 -20.68 5.76 -0.55
CA LEU A 7 -19.63 5.17 0.26
C LEU A 7 -19.49 3.69 -0.10
N TYR A 8 -18.29 3.28 -0.42
CA TYR A 8 -18.00 1.93 -0.92
C TYR A 8 -17.52 1.00 0.19
N THR A 9 -17.76 -0.29 -0.01
CA THR A 9 -17.16 -1.37 0.78
C THR A 9 -15.71 -1.58 0.34
N ASP A 10 -14.97 -2.39 1.08
CA ASP A 10 -13.60 -2.81 0.73
C ASP A 10 -13.51 -3.54 -0.62
N HIS A 11 -14.66 -3.94 -1.19
CA HIS A 11 -14.77 -4.57 -2.51
C HIS A 11 -15.38 -3.65 -3.59
N GLY A 12 -15.42 -2.34 -3.34
CA GLY A 12 -15.94 -1.36 -4.29
C GLY A 12 -17.46 -1.30 -4.42
N ASN A 13 -18.20 -2.09 -3.65
CA ASN A 13 -19.66 -2.02 -3.65
C ASN A 13 -20.15 -0.88 -2.75
N PRO A 14 -21.20 -0.13 -3.14
CA PRO A 14 -21.71 0.94 -2.31
C PRO A 14 -22.30 0.39 -1.00
N LYS A 15 -21.81 0.87 0.14
CA LYS A 15 -22.38 0.56 1.47
C LYS A 15 -23.61 1.38 1.76
N VAL A 16 -23.52 2.66 1.47
CA VAL A 16 -24.54 3.66 1.78
C VAL A 16 -24.53 4.72 0.70
N ARG A 17 -25.72 5.08 0.23
CA ARG A 17 -25.89 6.23 -0.64
C ARG A 17 -26.38 7.40 0.19
N LEU A 18 -25.56 8.46 0.25
CA LEU A 18 -25.86 9.67 0.99
C LEU A 18 -26.36 10.77 0.06
N ASN A 19 -27.31 11.56 0.50
CA ASN A 19 -27.60 12.82 -0.15
C ASN A 19 -26.53 13.87 0.20
N GLU A 20 -26.55 14.99 -0.54
CA GLU A 20 -25.52 16.04 -0.42
C GLU A 20 -25.40 16.58 1.02
N LYS A 21 -26.52 16.76 1.73
CA LYS A 21 -26.51 17.26 3.12
C LYS A 21 -25.92 16.26 4.11
N GLU A 22 -26.27 14.99 3.96
CA GLU A 22 -25.74 13.91 4.80
C GLU A 22 -24.23 13.75 4.59
N TYR A 23 -23.78 13.81 3.32
CA TYR A 23 -22.36 13.75 2.98
C TYR A 23 -21.60 14.92 3.58
N ASP A 24 -22.11 16.16 3.44
CA ASP A 24 -21.50 17.36 3.98
C ASP A 24 -21.40 17.32 5.52
N ILE A 25 -22.41 16.79 6.20
CA ILE A 25 -22.38 16.63 7.67
C ILE A 25 -21.25 15.67 8.05
N ILE A 26 -21.15 14.51 7.41
CA ILE A 26 -20.12 13.51 7.71
C ILE A 26 -18.74 14.04 7.34
N TYR A 27 -18.61 14.69 6.19
CA TYR A 27 -17.35 15.27 5.74
C TYR A 27 -16.88 16.37 6.69
N ASN A 28 -17.76 17.31 7.05
CA ASN A 28 -17.43 18.39 7.99
C ASN A 28 -17.11 17.88 9.41
N TYR A 29 -17.77 16.80 9.84
CA TYR A 29 -17.45 16.15 11.11
C TYR A 29 -16.03 15.56 11.07
N ARG A 30 -15.69 14.79 10.04
CA ARG A 30 -14.36 14.22 9.84
C ARG A 30 -13.28 15.28 9.70
N GLU A 31 -13.54 16.39 8.99
CA GLU A 31 -12.58 17.50 8.85
C GLU A 31 -12.33 18.24 10.16
N LYS A 32 -13.36 18.37 11.02
CA LYS A 32 -13.22 19.01 12.35
C LYS A 32 -12.41 18.15 13.32
N GLU A 33 -12.44 16.84 13.15
CA GLU A 33 -11.70 15.90 14.00
C GLU A 33 -10.27 15.64 13.51
N LYS A 34 -9.90 16.12 12.32
CA LYS A 34 -8.51 15.99 11.85
C LYS A 34 -7.60 16.78 12.79
N PRO A 35 -6.57 16.14 13.37
CA PRO A 35 -5.61 16.85 14.19
C PRO A 35 -4.93 17.95 13.38
N LYS A 36 -4.76 19.11 13.98
CA LYS A 36 -4.11 20.27 13.33
C LYS A 36 -2.65 20.02 12.97
N GLU A 37 -2.00 19.09 13.65
CA GLU A 37 -0.63 18.69 13.41
C GLU A 37 -0.59 17.40 12.59
N LYS A 38 0.27 17.37 11.58
CA LYS A 38 0.55 16.15 10.84
C LYS A 38 1.46 15.25 11.66
N ARG A 39 0.98 14.06 11.96
CA ARG A 39 1.73 12.97 12.60
C ARG A 39 1.81 11.82 11.63
N ILE A 40 2.98 11.63 11.06
CA ILE A 40 3.20 10.72 9.95
C ILE A 40 3.88 9.47 10.46
N LEU A 41 3.29 8.30 10.18
CA LEU A 41 3.97 7.03 10.29
C LEU A 41 4.66 6.75 8.96
N VAL A 42 5.97 6.61 8.98
CA VAL A 42 6.75 6.17 7.82
C VAL A 42 7.06 4.69 7.98
N ILE A 43 6.65 3.88 7.01
CA ILE A 43 6.90 2.45 6.94
C ILE A 43 7.86 2.22 5.77
N GLY A 44 9.06 1.74 6.04
CA GLY A 44 10.09 1.55 5.03
C GLY A 44 10.52 0.11 4.88
N ASP A 45 11.06 -0.20 3.71
CA ASP A 45 11.83 -1.40 3.42
C ASP A 45 11.13 -2.69 3.88
N LEU A 46 9.87 -2.87 3.47
CA LEU A 46 9.09 -4.06 3.84
C LEU A 46 9.69 -5.32 3.24
N HIS A 47 10.11 -5.23 1.96
CA HIS A 47 10.63 -6.37 1.22
C HIS A 47 9.71 -7.59 1.30
N CYS A 48 8.39 -7.39 1.13
CA CYS A 48 7.45 -8.50 1.12
C CYS A 48 7.80 -9.50 0.00
N PRO A 49 7.75 -10.81 0.25
CA PRO A 49 7.16 -11.49 1.40
C PRO A 49 8.10 -11.72 2.59
N PHE A 50 9.31 -11.15 2.61
CA PHE A 50 10.34 -11.40 3.61
C PHE A 50 10.27 -10.45 4.82
N ASP A 51 9.19 -9.65 4.91
CA ASP A 51 8.93 -8.79 6.05
C ASP A 51 8.82 -9.58 7.37
N LEU A 52 9.25 -8.96 8.46
CA LEU A 52 9.15 -9.58 9.78
C LEU A 52 7.69 -9.85 10.15
N GLU A 53 7.41 -11.04 10.65
CA GLU A 53 6.04 -11.48 10.95
C GLU A 53 5.26 -10.51 11.85
N LYS A 54 5.92 -9.91 12.83
CA LYS A 54 5.30 -8.98 13.79
C LYS A 54 5.37 -7.51 13.37
N TYR A 55 5.98 -7.21 12.23
CA TYR A 55 6.22 -5.82 11.85
C TYR A 55 4.91 -5.09 11.53
N HIS A 56 3.98 -5.74 10.87
CA HIS A 56 2.65 -5.18 10.64
C HIS A 56 1.98 -4.73 11.94
N GLN A 57 1.95 -5.61 12.97
CA GLN A 57 1.36 -5.26 14.26
C GLN A 57 2.11 -4.11 14.92
N HIS A 58 3.44 -4.08 14.84
CA HIS A 58 4.24 -2.98 15.33
C HIS A 58 3.88 -1.64 14.66
N CYS A 59 3.65 -1.64 13.35
CA CYS A 59 3.21 -0.45 12.62
C CYS A 59 1.83 0.04 13.11
N VAL A 60 0.87 -0.88 13.28
CA VAL A 60 -0.47 -0.56 13.78
C VAL A 60 -0.40 0.01 15.21
N ASP A 61 0.34 -0.64 16.09
CA ASP A 61 0.51 -0.19 17.48
C ASP A 61 1.19 1.20 17.54
N THR A 62 2.19 1.41 16.69
CA THR A 62 2.91 2.70 16.60
C THR A 62 1.98 3.79 16.09
N TYR A 63 1.18 3.50 15.05
CA TYR A 63 0.19 4.43 14.52
C TYR A 63 -0.76 4.94 15.61
N HIS A 64 -1.31 4.01 16.39
CA HIS A 64 -2.23 4.35 17.49
C HIS A 64 -1.52 5.03 18.67
N LYS A 65 -0.37 4.52 19.07
CA LYS A 65 0.42 5.07 20.19
C LYS A 65 0.75 6.57 20.01
N TRP A 66 1.10 6.95 18.77
CA TRP A 66 1.49 8.31 18.46
C TRP A 66 0.36 9.14 17.84
N ASN A 67 -0.86 8.60 17.79
CA ASN A 67 -2.01 9.22 17.14
C ASN A 67 -1.65 9.73 15.74
N CYS A 68 -1.00 8.89 14.94
CA CYS A 68 -0.67 9.24 13.56
C CYS A 68 -1.94 9.44 12.74
N ASN A 69 -1.89 10.32 11.76
CA ASN A 69 -3.02 10.66 10.90
C ASN A 69 -2.67 10.61 9.41
N GLN A 70 -1.45 10.22 9.11
CA GLN A 70 -0.97 9.95 7.75
C GLN A 70 0.01 8.80 7.81
N VAL A 71 0.03 7.98 6.76
CA VAL A 71 0.98 6.88 6.60
C VAL A 71 1.65 7.01 5.25
N ILE A 72 2.96 6.78 5.21
CA ILE A 72 3.76 6.78 3.99
C ILE A 72 4.57 5.49 3.96
N PHE A 73 4.43 4.72 2.88
CA PHE A 73 5.37 3.65 2.56
C PHE A 73 6.53 4.25 1.76
N SER A 74 7.75 4.17 2.29
CA SER A 74 8.93 4.86 1.72
C SER A 74 9.63 4.10 0.59
N GLY A 75 8.97 3.11 0.02
CA GLY A 75 9.49 2.27 -1.06
C GLY A 75 9.95 0.91 -0.58
N ASP A 76 10.44 0.11 -1.53
CA ASP A 76 10.85 -1.28 -1.34
C ASP A 76 9.79 -2.10 -0.60
N VAL A 77 8.56 -1.94 -1.08
CA VAL A 77 7.37 -2.59 -0.54
C VAL A 77 7.40 -4.09 -0.85
N ILE A 78 7.88 -4.44 -2.04
CA ILE A 78 8.15 -5.82 -2.46
C ILE A 78 9.67 -6.03 -2.59
N ASP A 79 10.14 -7.24 -2.30
CA ASP A 79 11.56 -7.57 -2.44
C ASP A 79 11.97 -7.77 -3.90
N ASN A 80 11.14 -8.49 -4.64
CA ASN A 80 11.39 -8.77 -6.05
C ASN A 80 12.74 -9.47 -6.29
N HIS A 81 13.11 -10.37 -5.37
CA HIS A 81 14.41 -11.05 -5.34
C HIS A 81 14.68 -11.81 -6.63
N TYR A 82 13.67 -12.52 -7.14
CA TYR A 82 13.78 -13.27 -8.39
C TYR A 82 14.22 -12.41 -9.58
N SER A 83 13.83 -11.15 -9.60
CA SER A 83 14.20 -10.19 -10.64
C SER A 83 15.44 -9.38 -10.30
N SER A 84 16.12 -9.66 -9.20
CA SER A 84 17.35 -8.96 -8.82
C SER A 84 18.50 -9.24 -9.79
N TYR A 85 19.55 -8.44 -9.68
CA TYR A 85 20.81 -8.66 -10.43
C TYR A 85 21.80 -9.51 -9.64
N HIS A 86 21.43 -9.93 -8.44
CA HIS A 86 22.21 -10.85 -7.62
C HIS A 86 21.96 -12.31 -8.04
N GLU A 87 22.81 -13.21 -7.58
CA GLU A 87 22.61 -14.62 -7.79
C GLU A 87 21.28 -15.08 -7.19
N THR A 88 20.53 -15.85 -7.97
CA THR A 88 19.23 -16.37 -7.52
C THR A 88 19.46 -17.52 -6.55
N ASP A 89 18.80 -17.48 -5.40
CA ASP A 89 18.78 -18.62 -4.49
C ASP A 89 18.08 -19.81 -5.14
N VAL A 90 18.81 -20.90 -5.32
CA VAL A 90 18.27 -22.13 -5.94
C VAL A 90 17.15 -22.78 -5.13
N ASN A 91 17.05 -22.47 -3.84
CA ASN A 91 15.99 -22.94 -2.94
C ASN A 91 14.92 -21.85 -2.69
N GLY A 92 15.04 -20.70 -3.36
CA GLY A 92 14.10 -19.61 -3.23
C GLY A 92 12.78 -19.83 -3.96
N TYR A 93 11.86 -18.90 -3.78
CA TYR A 93 10.60 -18.90 -4.50
C TYR A 93 10.81 -18.65 -6.00
N SER A 94 9.95 -19.23 -6.83
CA SER A 94 9.80 -18.75 -8.21
C SER A 94 9.24 -17.32 -8.20
N GLY A 95 9.51 -16.56 -9.27
CA GLY A 95 9.03 -15.17 -9.35
C GLY A 95 7.51 -15.02 -9.20
N GLY A 96 6.74 -16.01 -9.69
CA GLY A 96 5.28 -16.03 -9.50
C GLY A 96 4.89 -16.26 -8.03
N GLN A 97 5.50 -17.24 -7.38
CA GLN A 97 5.23 -17.54 -5.97
C GLN A 97 5.63 -16.38 -5.05
N GLU A 98 6.78 -15.76 -5.29
CA GLU A 98 7.23 -14.59 -4.55
C GLU A 98 6.21 -13.46 -4.63
N LEU A 99 5.71 -13.16 -5.86
CA LEU A 99 4.72 -12.12 -6.06
C LEU A 99 3.38 -12.43 -5.36
N GLU A 100 2.88 -13.65 -5.47
CA GLU A 100 1.63 -14.08 -4.81
C GLU A 100 1.73 -13.94 -3.28
N LEU A 101 2.84 -14.38 -2.70
CA LEU A 101 3.10 -14.25 -1.27
C LEU A 101 3.24 -12.77 -0.85
N ALA A 102 3.94 -11.96 -1.66
CA ALA A 102 4.07 -10.53 -1.40
C ALA A 102 2.71 -9.83 -1.40
N ILE A 103 1.86 -10.11 -2.39
CA ILE A 103 0.50 -9.56 -2.46
C ILE A 103 -0.31 -9.94 -1.21
N ASP A 104 -0.23 -11.20 -0.77
CA ASP A 104 -0.97 -11.64 0.40
C ASP A 104 -0.48 -10.97 1.68
N ARG A 105 0.84 -10.80 1.83
CA ARG A 105 1.43 -10.04 2.93
C ARG A 105 0.99 -8.58 2.93
N LEU A 106 1.05 -7.92 1.78
CA LEU A 106 0.72 -6.50 1.62
C LEU A 106 -0.76 -6.18 1.87
N LYS A 107 -1.67 -7.10 1.58
CA LYS A 107 -3.11 -6.91 1.88
C LYS A 107 -3.35 -6.49 3.33
N ARG A 108 -2.59 -7.01 4.29
CA ARG A 108 -2.72 -6.65 5.71
C ARG A 108 -2.39 -5.18 5.95
N TYR A 109 -1.31 -4.69 5.33
CA TYR A 109 -0.89 -3.29 5.45
C TYR A 109 -1.90 -2.35 4.80
N TYR A 110 -2.36 -2.67 3.58
CA TYR A 110 -3.32 -1.83 2.87
C TYR A 110 -4.71 -1.83 3.53
N ASN A 111 -5.11 -2.92 4.15
CA ASN A 111 -6.34 -2.95 4.94
C ASN A 111 -6.25 -2.10 6.20
N SER A 112 -5.08 -2.04 6.84
CA SER A 112 -4.86 -1.21 8.02
C SER A 112 -4.66 0.26 7.68
N PHE A 113 -4.08 0.57 6.52
CA PHE A 113 -3.71 1.92 6.09
C PHE A 113 -4.18 2.21 4.66
N PRO A 114 -5.51 2.23 4.41
CA PRO A 114 -6.06 2.31 3.05
C PRO A 114 -5.83 3.65 2.35
N GLU A 115 -5.48 4.70 3.08
CA GLU A 115 -5.21 6.05 2.55
C GLU A 115 -3.71 6.40 2.59
N ALA A 116 -2.84 5.38 2.66
CA ALA A 116 -1.41 5.61 2.71
C ALA A 116 -0.85 6.08 1.36
N ASP A 117 0.11 6.99 1.41
CA ASP A 117 0.94 7.33 0.26
C ASP A 117 2.02 6.25 0.06
N VAL A 118 2.28 5.88 -1.20
CA VAL A 118 3.30 4.86 -1.52
C VAL A 118 4.35 5.48 -2.43
N ILE A 119 5.59 5.47 -1.97
CA ILE A 119 6.76 5.86 -2.77
C ILE A 119 7.34 4.59 -3.42
N ILE A 120 7.81 4.71 -4.65
CA ILE A 120 8.40 3.59 -5.37
C ILE A 120 9.90 3.52 -5.05
N GLY A 121 10.33 2.41 -4.46
CA GLY A 121 11.72 2.11 -4.14
C GLY A 121 12.49 1.50 -5.31
N ASN A 122 13.73 1.12 -5.05
CA ASN A 122 14.60 0.50 -6.06
C ASN A 122 14.22 -0.96 -6.34
N HIS A 123 13.78 -1.72 -5.33
CA HIS A 123 13.29 -3.09 -5.50
C HIS A 123 11.96 -3.12 -6.27
N ASP A 124 11.04 -2.22 -5.96
CA ASP A 124 9.77 -2.09 -6.68
C ASP A 124 9.98 -1.85 -8.20
N ARG A 125 11.12 -1.25 -8.58
CA ARG A 125 11.45 -0.92 -9.97
C ARG A 125 12.25 -2.01 -10.69
N LEU A 126 12.65 -3.09 -10.03
CA LEU A 126 13.53 -4.11 -10.63
C LEU A 126 12.96 -4.72 -11.91
N ILE A 127 11.66 -5.03 -11.94
CA ILE A 127 10.99 -5.56 -13.13
C ILE A 127 11.12 -4.59 -14.31
N MET A 128 10.85 -3.30 -14.08
CA MET A 128 10.95 -2.27 -15.12
C MET A 128 12.39 -2.13 -15.63
N ARG A 129 13.36 -2.18 -14.73
CA ARG A 129 14.79 -2.10 -15.08
C ARG A 129 15.22 -3.32 -15.90
N LYS A 130 14.84 -4.53 -15.47
CA LYS A 130 15.13 -5.75 -16.25
C LYS A 130 14.50 -5.72 -17.63
N ALA A 131 13.26 -5.29 -17.73
CA ALA A 131 12.61 -5.16 -19.01
C ALA A 131 13.35 -4.18 -19.94
N GLN A 132 13.79 -3.04 -19.42
CA GLN A 132 14.57 -2.07 -20.19
C GLN A 132 15.91 -2.67 -20.67
N THR A 133 16.65 -3.38 -19.80
CA THR A 133 17.91 -4.03 -20.18
C THR A 133 17.72 -5.17 -21.16
N SER A 134 16.54 -5.80 -21.18
CA SER A 134 16.16 -6.85 -22.12
C SER A 134 15.46 -6.31 -23.37
N ALA A 135 15.46 -5.01 -23.59
CA ALA A 135 14.81 -4.34 -24.72
C ALA A 135 13.29 -4.65 -24.84
N ILE A 136 12.62 -4.96 -23.73
CA ILE A 136 11.18 -5.16 -23.70
C ILE A 136 10.48 -3.80 -23.63
N PRO A 137 9.62 -3.47 -24.61
CA PRO A 137 8.90 -2.19 -24.59
C PRO A 137 8.03 -2.04 -23.35
N SER A 138 8.05 -0.87 -22.71
CA SER A 138 7.30 -0.58 -21.48
C SER A 138 5.78 -0.81 -21.59
N LYS A 139 5.23 -0.77 -22.82
CA LYS A 139 3.81 -1.07 -23.08
C LYS A 139 3.44 -2.52 -22.80
N TRP A 140 4.41 -3.44 -22.75
CA TRP A 140 4.16 -4.87 -22.48
C TRP A 140 4.14 -5.18 -20.98
N ILE A 141 4.53 -4.22 -20.13
CA ILE A 141 4.72 -4.40 -18.68
C ILE A 141 3.65 -3.61 -17.88
N LYS A 142 2.84 -2.85 -18.57
CA LYS A 142 1.76 -2.02 -17.96
C LYS A 142 0.49 -2.83 -17.77
#